data_e0ed6ad54b4591e1104d851ca62cb915
#
_entry.id   e0ed6ad54b4591e1104d851ca62cb915
#
_cell.length_a   1.000
_cell.length_b   1.000
_cell.length_c   1.000
_cell.angle_alpha   90.00
_cell.angle_beta   90.00
_cell.angle_gamma   90.00
#
_symmetry.space_group_name_H-M   'P 1'
#
loop_
_entity.id
_entity.type
_entity.pdbx_description
1 polymer ?
#
loop_
_entity_poly.entity_id
_entity_poly.type
_entity_poly.pdbx_seq_one_letter_code
_entity_poly.pdbx_strand_id
1 'polypeptide(L)'
;MENFEKLFNQFLDCVQTLQNALNVSFTEALVETFDNLEQGKIKVENGAPDEKTVEELSKKYQAIDYDHISQKDKAQVFTFLTLKAVNDDGLDANQMPTPPAISTVVAMLMHKLLKDEEMEIVDPAVGTGNMLFSIISQLKALNHSKDNYQLVGIDNDEEMLNLTDVAAHLNDIDIELYCQDALMPWMCPNADAIVSDLPIGYYPIDENAKNFENHAKKGHSFAHLLLIEQIVKNLKSDGYAFLVVPKSILSGKIGADFMPWLTKKVYLKAIVELPDDMFRNKFNQKSILVFQNHGSEAKPSEVLLTKLDSLKKEQSLIQFNVKLDEWYTKINH
;
A
#
# COMPACT_ATOMS: atom_id res chain seq x y z
N MET A 1 2.86 -22.81 -14.63
CA MET A 1 4.00 -22.63 -13.68
C MET A 1 5.34 -22.59 -14.43
N GLU A 2 5.68 -23.57 -15.24
CA GLU A 2 6.97 -23.65 -15.96
C GLU A 2 7.27 -22.41 -16.86
N ASN A 3 6.26 -21.88 -17.54
CA ASN A 3 6.40 -20.68 -18.38
C ASN A 3 6.66 -19.39 -17.55
N PHE A 4 6.01 -19.25 -16.39
CA PHE A 4 6.21 -18.11 -15.51
C PHE A 4 7.60 -18.13 -14.85
N GLU A 5 8.06 -19.29 -14.39
CA GLU A 5 9.39 -19.43 -13.80
C GLU A 5 10.50 -19.08 -14.81
N LYS A 6 10.33 -19.53 -16.06
CA LYS A 6 11.26 -19.14 -17.14
C LYS A 6 11.26 -17.63 -17.36
N LEU A 7 10.09 -17.01 -17.43
CA LEU A 7 9.95 -15.56 -17.62
C LEU A 7 10.58 -14.79 -16.45
N PHE A 8 10.27 -15.18 -15.21
CA PHE A 8 10.87 -14.58 -14.03
C PHE A 8 12.40 -14.64 -14.06
N ASN A 9 12.98 -15.79 -14.42
CA ASN A 9 14.43 -15.95 -14.49
C ASN A 9 15.06 -15.10 -15.60
N GLN A 10 14.38 -14.89 -16.73
CA GLN A 10 14.85 -14.01 -17.79
C GLN A 10 14.93 -12.55 -17.33
N PHE A 11 13.89 -12.04 -16.67
CA PHE A 11 13.90 -10.70 -16.09
C PHE A 11 14.94 -10.55 -14.99
N LEU A 12 15.02 -11.53 -14.10
CA LEU A 12 16.03 -11.55 -13.03
C LEU A 12 17.47 -11.44 -13.57
N ASP A 13 17.77 -12.19 -14.63
CA ASP A 13 19.10 -12.14 -15.27
C ASP A 13 19.38 -10.76 -15.88
N CYS A 14 18.38 -10.10 -16.47
CA CYS A 14 18.53 -8.73 -16.97
C CYS A 14 18.81 -7.73 -15.82
N VAL A 15 18.01 -7.78 -14.75
CA VAL A 15 18.19 -6.91 -13.58
C VAL A 15 19.57 -7.08 -12.96
N GLN A 16 20.01 -8.33 -12.76
CA GLN A 16 21.33 -8.61 -12.18
C GLN A 16 22.48 -8.17 -13.11
N THR A 17 22.32 -8.30 -14.42
CA THR A 17 23.31 -7.82 -15.38
C THR A 17 23.45 -6.30 -15.30
N LEU A 18 22.33 -5.58 -15.25
CA LEU A 18 22.31 -4.12 -15.14
C LEU A 18 22.83 -3.67 -13.77
N GLN A 19 22.41 -4.30 -12.69
CA GLN A 19 22.88 -4.05 -11.33
C GLN A 19 24.40 -4.10 -11.23
N ASN A 20 25.00 -5.18 -11.77
CA ASN A 20 26.45 -5.35 -11.76
C ASN A 20 27.17 -4.31 -12.62
N ALA A 21 26.61 -3.95 -13.77
CA ALA A 21 27.23 -3.00 -14.68
C ALA A 21 27.19 -1.55 -14.16
N LEU A 22 26.11 -1.18 -13.48
CA LEU A 22 25.93 0.17 -12.90
C LEU A 22 26.47 0.27 -11.47
N ASN A 23 26.67 -0.86 -10.79
CA ASN A 23 27.03 -0.94 -9.37
C ASN A 23 26.03 -0.21 -8.46
N VAL A 24 24.75 -0.47 -8.66
CA VAL A 24 23.60 0.12 -7.97
C VAL A 24 22.87 -0.91 -7.11
N SER A 25 21.81 -0.50 -6.38
CA SER A 25 20.91 -1.40 -5.66
C SER A 25 20.15 -2.34 -6.63
N PHE A 26 19.62 -3.45 -6.14
CA PHE A 26 18.77 -4.31 -6.95
C PHE A 26 17.46 -3.56 -7.31
N THR A 27 16.94 -2.75 -6.39
CA THR A 27 15.75 -1.91 -6.60
C THR A 27 15.96 -0.93 -7.75
N GLU A 28 17.06 -0.20 -7.76
CA GLU A 28 17.37 0.76 -8.83
C GLU A 28 17.53 0.06 -10.18
N ALA A 29 18.26 -1.07 -10.21
CA ALA A 29 18.41 -1.86 -11.43
C ALA A 29 17.09 -2.49 -11.91
N LEU A 30 16.17 -2.82 -10.99
CA LEU A 30 14.84 -3.33 -11.32
C LEU A 30 14.01 -2.26 -12.03
N VAL A 31 13.92 -1.06 -11.47
CA VAL A 31 13.22 0.09 -12.09
C VAL A 31 13.79 0.38 -13.48
N GLU A 32 15.09 0.59 -13.56
CA GLU A 32 15.79 0.89 -14.83
C GLU A 32 15.60 -0.21 -15.89
N THR A 33 15.53 -1.50 -15.48
CA THR A 33 15.29 -2.62 -16.41
C THR A 33 13.89 -2.54 -17.03
N PHE A 34 12.86 -2.24 -16.22
CA PHE A 34 11.50 -2.11 -16.73
C PHE A 34 11.33 -0.85 -17.59
N ASP A 35 11.92 0.27 -17.21
CA ASP A 35 11.96 1.50 -18.01
C ASP A 35 12.62 1.27 -19.38
N ASN A 36 13.75 0.57 -19.40
CA ASN A 36 14.46 0.23 -20.64
C ASN A 36 13.62 -0.66 -21.56
N LEU A 37 12.92 -1.64 -21.00
CA LEU A 37 12.04 -2.55 -21.76
C LEU A 37 10.83 -1.80 -22.32
N GLU A 38 10.22 -0.93 -21.54
CA GLU A 38 9.06 -0.13 -21.95
C GLU A 38 9.42 0.88 -23.04
N GLN A 39 10.58 1.53 -22.93
CA GLN A 39 11.07 2.49 -23.90
C GLN A 39 11.69 1.82 -25.14
N GLY A 40 11.92 0.51 -25.11
CA GLY A 40 12.63 -0.23 -26.17
C GLY A 40 14.09 0.21 -26.36
N LYS A 41 14.69 0.84 -25.33
CA LYS A 41 16.02 1.42 -25.41
C LYS A 41 16.76 1.32 -24.08
N ILE A 42 17.99 0.83 -24.11
CA ILE A 42 18.86 0.79 -22.93
C ILE A 42 19.41 2.20 -22.67
N LYS A 43 19.14 2.71 -21.50
CA LYS A 43 19.67 3.99 -21.02
C LYS A 43 21.18 3.87 -20.78
N VAL A 44 21.96 4.84 -21.28
CA VAL A 44 23.41 4.93 -21.04
C VAL A 44 23.72 6.32 -20.53
N GLU A 45 24.24 6.42 -19.32
CA GLU A 45 24.62 7.68 -18.70
C GLU A 45 26.10 7.64 -18.30
N ASN A 46 26.84 8.67 -18.65
CA ASN A 46 28.28 8.78 -18.36
C ASN A 46 29.11 7.58 -18.83
N GLY A 47 28.69 6.89 -19.90
CA GLY A 47 29.34 5.71 -20.44
C GLY A 47 29.08 4.40 -19.72
N ALA A 48 28.07 4.37 -18.84
CA ALA A 48 27.59 3.17 -18.17
C ALA A 48 26.11 2.92 -18.50
N PRO A 49 25.72 1.67 -18.74
CA PRO A 49 26.57 0.49 -18.93
C PRO A 49 27.47 0.61 -20.17
N ASP A 50 28.58 -0.11 -20.20
CA ASP A 50 29.51 -0.11 -21.34
C ASP A 50 28.90 -0.77 -22.59
N GLU A 51 29.51 -0.56 -23.76
CA GLU A 51 29.03 -1.06 -25.06
C GLU A 51 28.81 -2.59 -25.05
N LYS A 52 29.71 -3.33 -24.41
CA LYS A 52 29.59 -4.79 -24.31
C LYS A 52 28.38 -5.20 -23.50
N THR A 53 28.11 -4.55 -22.37
CA THR A 53 26.93 -4.80 -21.54
C THR A 53 25.66 -4.40 -22.27
N VAL A 54 25.66 -3.29 -23.01
CA VAL A 54 24.54 -2.87 -23.85
C VAL A 54 24.20 -3.94 -24.91
N GLU A 55 25.22 -4.51 -25.59
CA GLU A 55 25.02 -5.60 -26.54
C GLU A 55 24.46 -6.87 -25.87
N GLU A 56 24.93 -7.20 -24.66
CA GLU A 56 24.45 -8.34 -23.88
C GLU A 56 22.98 -8.15 -23.46
N LEU A 57 22.66 -7.00 -22.86
CA LEU A 57 21.29 -6.66 -22.45
C LEU A 57 20.33 -6.60 -23.65
N SER A 58 20.77 -6.08 -24.79
CA SER A 58 19.95 -6.04 -25.99
C SER A 58 19.53 -7.44 -26.46
N LYS A 59 20.43 -8.42 -26.38
CA LYS A 59 20.11 -9.84 -26.71
C LYS A 59 19.15 -10.44 -25.69
N LYS A 60 19.34 -10.14 -24.39
CA LYS A 60 18.47 -10.61 -23.30
C LYS A 60 17.07 -10.02 -23.43
N TYR A 61 16.93 -8.72 -23.68
CA TYR A 61 15.66 -8.04 -23.90
C TYR A 61 14.90 -8.58 -25.12
N GLN A 62 15.60 -8.82 -26.23
CA GLN A 62 15.01 -9.48 -27.41
C GLN A 62 14.48 -10.89 -27.08
N ALA A 63 15.19 -11.65 -26.23
CA ALA A 63 14.76 -13.00 -25.84
C ALA A 63 13.58 -13.01 -24.87
N ILE A 64 13.28 -11.92 -24.18
CA ILE A 64 12.09 -11.73 -23.33
C ILE A 64 10.84 -11.52 -24.21
N ASP A 65 10.99 -10.83 -25.36
CA ASP A 65 9.87 -10.49 -26.25
C ASP A 65 8.75 -9.71 -25.53
N TYR A 66 9.17 -8.63 -24.86
CA TYR A 66 8.40 -7.85 -23.89
C TYR A 66 7.01 -7.43 -24.39
N ASP A 67 6.90 -7.04 -25.68
CA ASP A 67 5.64 -6.55 -26.28
C ASP A 67 4.56 -7.63 -26.35
N HIS A 68 4.95 -8.91 -26.39
CA HIS A 68 4.03 -10.05 -26.46
C HIS A 68 3.68 -10.67 -25.11
N ILE A 69 4.23 -10.13 -24.01
CA ILE A 69 3.89 -10.55 -22.64
C ILE A 69 2.60 -9.86 -22.19
N SER A 70 1.67 -10.61 -21.61
CA SER A 70 0.47 -10.01 -21.04
C SER A 70 0.80 -9.02 -19.91
N GLN A 71 0.04 -7.94 -19.81
CA GLN A 71 0.20 -6.95 -18.75
C GLN A 71 0.15 -7.60 -17.35
N LYS A 72 -0.74 -8.56 -17.18
CA LYS A 72 -0.85 -9.36 -15.96
C LYS A 72 0.45 -10.10 -15.62
N ASP A 73 1.09 -10.73 -16.60
CA ASP A 73 2.33 -11.48 -16.36
C ASP A 73 3.49 -10.53 -16.06
N LYS A 74 3.57 -9.39 -16.75
CA LYS A 74 4.54 -8.31 -16.45
C LYS A 74 4.40 -7.83 -15.01
N ALA A 75 3.20 -7.43 -14.60
CA ALA A 75 2.90 -6.97 -13.25
C ALA A 75 3.22 -8.04 -12.19
N GLN A 76 2.93 -9.31 -12.49
CA GLN A 76 3.24 -10.41 -11.58
C GLN A 76 4.74 -10.63 -11.44
N VAL A 77 5.49 -10.63 -12.54
CA VAL A 77 6.97 -10.73 -12.51
C VAL A 77 7.56 -9.56 -11.72
N PHE A 78 7.12 -8.34 -11.99
CA PHE A 78 7.56 -7.16 -11.26
C PHE A 78 7.31 -7.29 -9.75
N THR A 79 6.12 -7.72 -9.34
CA THR A 79 5.79 -7.94 -7.92
C THR A 79 6.75 -8.94 -7.25
N PHE A 80 7.08 -10.06 -7.91
CA PHE A 80 8.01 -11.03 -7.36
C PHE A 80 9.45 -10.52 -7.31
N LEU A 81 9.87 -9.73 -8.31
CA LEU A 81 11.19 -9.09 -8.30
C LEU A 81 11.28 -7.99 -7.22
N THR A 82 10.20 -7.25 -6.98
CA THR A 82 10.12 -6.28 -5.86
C THR A 82 10.27 -6.99 -4.50
N LEU A 83 9.61 -8.14 -4.31
CA LEU A 83 9.81 -8.95 -3.09
C LEU A 83 11.26 -9.41 -2.93
N LYS A 84 11.94 -9.73 -4.05
CA LYS A 84 13.36 -10.07 -4.03
C LYS A 84 14.23 -8.84 -3.71
N ALA A 85 13.92 -7.68 -4.30
CA ALA A 85 14.61 -6.42 -4.03
C ALA A 85 14.63 -6.09 -2.54
N VAL A 86 13.46 -6.18 -1.88
CA VAL A 86 13.34 -5.95 -0.43
C VAL A 86 14.27 -6.85 0.38
N ASN A 87 14.44 -8.11 -0.02
CA ASN A 87 15.32 -9.05 0.69
C ASN A 87 16.80 -8.79 0.37
N ASP A 88 17.15 -8.54 -0.89
CA ASP A 88 18.54 -8.42 -1.34
C ASP A 88 19.18 -7.09 -0.92
N ASP A 89 18.43 -6.00 -0.98
CA ASP A 89 18.88 -4.68 -0.57
C ASP A 89 18.76 -4.46 0.95
N GLY A 90 18.18 -5.44 1.67
CA GLY A 90 18.05 -5.38 3.14
C GLY A 90 17.12 -4.29 3.62
N LEU A 91 16.06 -4.00 2.85
CA LEU A 91 15.11 -2.95 3.16
C LEU A 91 14.36 -3.21 4.48
N ASP A 92 13.81 -2.15 5.07
CA ASP A 92 13.08 -2.20 6.34
C ASP A 92 11.78 -3.02 6.20
N ALA A 93 11.32 -3.57 7.31
CA ALA A 93 10.06 -4.31 7.37
C ALA A 93 8.83 -3.46 6.95
N ASN A 94 8.92 -2.13 7.05
CA ASN A 94 7.88 -1.21 6.59
C ASN A 94 7.85 -1.03 5.08
N GLN A 95 8.94 -1.38 4.36
CA GLN A 95 9.03 -1.33 2.90
C GLN A 95 8.58 -2.65 2.25
N MET A 96 8.19 -3.65 3.07
CA MET A 96 7.64 -4.91 2.57
C MET A 96 6.25 -4.69 1.95
N PRO A 97 6.00 -5.20 0.73
CA PRO A 97 4.66 -5.16 0.13
C PRO A 97 3.61 -5.81 1.03
N THR A 98 2.48 -5.13 1.22
CA THR A 98 1.36 -5.66 2.01
C THR A 98 0.82 -6.94 1.37
N PRO A 99 0.63 -8.03 2.13
CA PRO A 99 0.09 -9.28 1.60
C PRO A 99 -1.26 -9.08 0.90
N PRO A 100 -1.48 -9.61 -0.32
CA PRO A 100 -2.72 -9.40 -1.10
C PRO A 100 -4.00 -9.80 -0.36
N ALA A 101 -3.92 -10.77 0.55
CA ALA A 101 -5.06 -11.18 1.36
C ALA A 101 -5.55 -10.09 2.33
N ILE A 102 -4.67 -9.20 2.81
CA ILE A 102 -5.04 -8.03 3.62
C ILE A 102 -5.76 -7.01 2.73
N SER A 103 -5.20 -6.73 1.55
CA SER A 103 -5.84 -5.84 0.55
C SER A 103 -7.24 -6.31 0.18
N THR A 104 -7.46 -7.64 0.09
CA THR A 104 -8.79 -8.21 -0.17
C THR A 104 -9.79 -7.87 0.93
N VAL A 105 -9.41 -8.01 2.20
CA VAL A 105 -10.30 -7.64 3.32
C VAL A 105 -10.62 -6.15 3.31
N VAL A 106 -9.62 -5.31 3.03
CA VAL A 106 -9.84 -3.86 2.91
C VAL A 106 -10.75 -3.53 1.73
N ALA A 107 -10.54 -4.14 0.56
CA ALA A 107 -11.40 -3.96 -0.61
C ALA A 107 -12.86 -4.35 -0.33
N MET A 108 -13.11 -5.44 0.41
CA MET A 108 -14.46 -5.84 0.82
C MET A 108 -15.12 -4.79 1.73
N LEU A 109 -14.37 -4.21 2.67
CA LEU A 109 -14.85 -3.12 3.54
C LEU A 109 -15.13 -1.85 2.73
N MET A 110 -14.22 -1.46 1.84
CA MET A 110 -14.38 -0.29 0.96
C MET A 110 -15.60 -0.45 0.04
N HIS A 111 -15.73 -1.60 -0.65
CA HIS A 111 -16.88 -1.89 -1.51
C HIS A 111 -18.21 -1.77 -0.78
N LYS A 112 -18.25 -2.11 0.51
CA LYS A 112 -19.47 -2.06 1.32
C LYS A 112 -19.80 -0.66 1.83
N LEU A 113 -18.79 0.12 2.18
CA LEU A 113 -18.96 1.40 2.87
C LEU A 113 -18.90 2.62 1.94
N LEU A 114 -18.16 2.53 0.82
CA LEU A 114 -18.05 3.62 -0.13
C LEU A 114 -19.23 3.64 -1.10
N LYS A 115 -19.62 4.84 -1.50
CA LYS A 115 -20.62 5.05 -2.53
C LYS A 115 -20.00 4.90 -3.91
N ASP A 116 -20.83 4.53 -4.89
CA ASP A 116 -20.41 4.44 -6.30
C ASP A 116 -20.33 5.84 -6.95
N GLU A 117 -19.42 6.68 -6.51
CA GLU A 117 -19.22 8.03 -7.02
C GLU A 117 -17.74 8.22 -7.43
N GLU A 118 -17.44 9.30 -8.14
CA GLU A 118 -16.06 9.74 -8.35
C GLU A 118 -15.43 10.07 -6.99
N MET A 119 -14.26 9.48 -6.71
CA MET A 119 -13.63 9.59 -5.40
C MET A 119 -12.14 9.84 -5.52
N GLU A 120 -11.65 10.70 -4.63
CA GLU A 120 -10.23 10.88 -4.37
C GLU A 120 -9.78 9.94 -3.26
N ILE A 121 -8.88 9.01 -3.61
CA ILE A 121 -8.34 8.01 -2.69
C ILE A 121 -6.84 8.29 -2.50
N VAL A 122 -6.44 8.51 -1.26
CA VAL A 122 -5.04 8.80 -0.90
C VAL A 122 -4.45 7.67 -0.07
N ASP A 123 -3.23 7.26 -0.41
CA ASP A 123 -2.38 6.45 0.46
C ASP A 123 -1.18 7.29 0.92
N PRO A 124 -1.15 7.72 2.21
CA PRO A 124 -0.09 8.58 2.74
C PRO A 124 1.21 7.85 3.13
N ALA A 125 1.31 6.55 2.87
CA ALA A 125 2.52 5.74 3.02
C ALA A 125 2.48 4.63 1.96
N VAL A 126 2.46 5.04 0.68
CA VAL A 126 2.12 4.17 -0.45
C VAL A 126 3.12 3.05 -0.67
N GLY A 127 4.38 3.24 -0.25
CA GLY A 127 5.45 2.27 -0.40
C GLY A 127 5.60 1.84 -1.87
N THR A 128 5.41 0.55 -2.15
CA THR A 128 5.46 -0.03 -3.50
C THR A 128 4.11 0.04 -4.26
N GLY A 129 3.10 0.71 -3.74
CA GLY A 129 1.75 0.77 -4.33
C GLY A 129 0.94 -0.53 -4.26
N ASN A 130 1.55 -1.63 -3.80
CA ASN A 130 0.97 -2.97 -3.87
C ASN A 130 -0.41 -3.09 -3.20
N MET A 131 -0.59 -2.48 -2.03
CA MET A 131 -1.88 -2.51 -1.33
C MET A 131 -2.94 -1.73 -2.09
N LEU A 132 -2.64 -0.49 -2.46
CA LEU A 132 -3.57 0.39 -3.17
C LEU A 132 -4.00 -0.22 -4.50
N PHE A 133 -3.07 -0.66 -5.34
CA PHE A 133 -3.37 -1.24 -6.65
C PHE A 133 -4.15 -2.55 -6.56
N SER A 134 -3.83 -3.40 -5.59
CA SER A 134 -4.61 -4.61 -5.32
C SER A 134 -6.05 -4.30 -4.93
N ILE A 135 -6.28 -3.27 -4.11
CA ILE A 135 -7.62 -2.82 -3.73
C ILE A 135 -8.37 -2.28 -4.94
N ILE A 136 -7.77 -1.36 -5.69
CA ILE A 136 -8.41 -0.75 -6.86
C ILE A 136 -8.78 -1.79 -7.92
N SER A 137 -7.87 -2.74 -8.20
CA SER A 137 -8.16 -3.84 -9.11
C SER A 137 -9.38 -4.67 -8.68
N GLN A 138 -9.52 -4.92 -7.37
CA GLN A 138 -10.67 -5.68 -6.84
C GLN A 138 -11.96 -4.87 -6.87
N LEU A 139 -11.91 -3.57 -6.54
CA LEU A 139 -13.07 -2.69 -6.62
C LEU A 139 -13.57 -2.56 -8.07
N LYS A 140 -12.67 -2.38 -9.04
CA LYS A 140 -13.02 -2.40 -10.47
C LYS A 140 -13.68 -3.70 -10.89
N ALA A 141 -13.21 -4.84 -10.42
CA ALA A 141 -13.79 -6.15 -10.72
C ALA A 141 -15.21 -6.34 -10.14
N LEU A 142 -15.52 -5.71 -9.00
CA LEU A 142 -16.82 -5.79 -8.34
C LEU A 142 -17.84 -4.79 -8.92
N ASN A 143 -17.39 -3.63 -9.35
CA ASN A 143 -18.25 -2.53 -9.81
C ASN A 143 -18.11 -2.34 -11.32
N HIS A 144 -18.64 -3.21 -12.15
CA HIS A 144 -18.52 -3.25 -13.63
C HIS A 144 -18.73 -1.92 -14.40
N SER A 145 -18.91 -0.78 -13.76
CA SER A 145 -19.33 0.46 -14.44
C SER A 145 -18.65 1.76 -13.99
N LYS A 146 -17.74 1.79 -13.01
CA LYS A 146 -17.19 3.06 -12.51
C LYS A 146 -15.67 3.01 -12.24
N ASP A 147 -14.91 3.52 -13.20
CA ASP A 147 -13.44 3.66 -13.15
C ASP A 147 -13.01 5.09 -12.75
N ASN A 148 -13.76 5.79 -11.89
CA ASN A 148 -13.53 7.20 -11.58
C ASN A 148 -12.84 7.39 -10.23
N TYR A 149 -11.75 6.65 -9.95
CA TYR A 149 -10.91 6.92 -8.80
C TYR A 149 -9.75 7.83 -9.20
N GLN A 150 -9.63 8.98 -8.55
CA GLN A 150 -8.42 9.79 -8.57
C GLN A 150 -7.50 9.28 -7.45
N LEU A 151 -6.36 8.73 -7.83
CA LEU A 151 -5.46 8.09 -6.88
C LEU A 151 -4.27 8.98 -6.59
N VAL A 152 -3.92 9.06 -5.31
CA VAL A 152 -2.74 9.78 -4.85
C VAL A 152 -1.93 8.89 -3.92
N GLY A 153 -0.63 8.80 -4.17
CA GLY A 153 0.34 8.14 -3.32
C GLY A 153 1.33 9.14 -2.73
N ILE A 154 1.56 9.06 -1.44
CA ILE A 154 2.59 9.85 -0.75
C ILE A 154 3.57 8.88 -0.11
N ASP A 155 4.86 9.11 -0.31
CA ASP A 155 5.93 8.46 0.43
C ASP A 155 7.11 9.42 0.56
N ASN A 156 7.94 9.24 1.58
CA ASN A 156 9.17 10.00 1.74
C ASN A 156 10.40 9.30 1.16
N ASP A 157 10.22 8.11 0.62
CA ASP A 157 11.24 7.28 0.00
C ASP A 157 11.07 7.30 -1.52
N GLU A 158 12.01 7.96 -2.23
CA GLU A 158 11.98 8.09 -3.67
C GLU A 158 12.13 6.74 -4.40
N GLU A 159 12.90 5.79 -3.83
CA GLU A 159 13.01 4.44 -4.42
C GLU A 159 11.67 3.69 -4.37
N MET A 160 10.91 3.85 -3.27
CA MET A 160 9.58 3.27 -3.17
C MET A 160 8.62 3.89 -4.19
N LEU A 161 8.67 5.20 -4.38
CA LEU A 161 7.84 5.88 -5.38
C LEU A 161 8.19 5.46 -6.81
N ASN A 162 9.47 5.25 -7.13
CA ASN A 162 9.89 4.74 -8.43
C ASN A 162 9.34 3.32 -8.67
N LEU A 163 9.37 2.44 -7.66
CA LEU A 163 8.71 1.12 -7.75
C LEU A 163 7.20 1.26 -7.94
N THR A 164 6.58 2.21 -7.25
CA THR A 164 5.14 2.47 -7.36
C THR A 164 4.76 2.95 -8.75
N ASP A 165 5.56 3.84 -9.35
CA ASP A 165 5.32 4.35 -10.71
C ASP A 165 5.35 3.23 -11.76
N VAL A 166 6.40 2.39 -11.73
CA VAL A 166 6.47 1.20 -12.60
C VAL A 166 5.30 0.25 -12.36
N ALA A 167 4.95 -0.02 -11.09
CA ALA A 167 3.83 -0.88 -10.76
C ALA A 167 2.49 -0.32 -11.26
N ALA A 168 2.28 1.00 -11.16
CA ALA A 168 1.09 1.70 -11.66
C ALA A 168 0.95 1.52 -13.17
N HIS A 169 2.04 1.80 -13.91
CA HIS A 169 2.09 1.62 -15.36
C HIS A 169 1.76 0.18 -15.78
N LEU A 170 2.36 -0.81 -15.12
CA LEU A 170 2.13 -2.23 -15.39
C LEU A 170 0.70 -2.70 -15.06
N ASN A 171 -0.02 -2.01 -14.21
CA ASN A 171 -1.41 -2.33 -13.85
C ASN A 171 -2.45 -1.44 -14.57
N ASP A 172 -2.02 -0.55 -15.49
CA ASP A 172 -2.87 0.42 -16.18
C ASP A 172 -3.67 1.27 -15.16
N ILE A 173 -2.94 1.81 -14.18
CA ILE A 173 -3.48 2.64 -13.09
C ILE A 173 -2.85 4.02 -13.20
N ASP A 174 -3.69 5.04 -13.28
CA ASP A 174 -3.28 6.45 -13.19
C ASP A 174 -3.22 6.87 -11.71
N ILE A 175 -2.09 7.44 -11.28
CA ILE A 175 -1.85 7.86 -9.90
C ILE A 175 -0.93 9.08 -9.85
N GLU A 176 -1.26 10.05 -9.01
CA GLU A 176 -0.35 11.14 -8.68
C GLU A 176 0.55 10.74 -7.51
N LEU A 177 1.86 10.92 -7.65
CA LEU A 177 2.86 10.56 -6.64
C LEU A 177 3.55 11.79 -6.07
N TYR A 178 3.63 11.88 -4.75
CA TYR A 178 4.29 12.97 -4.03
C TYR A 178 5.39 12.43 -3.12
N CYS A 179 6.65 12.82 -3.41
CA CYS A 179 7.79 12.56 -2.54
C CYS A 179 7.79 13.57 -1.39
N GLN A 180 7.15 13.23 -0.27
CA GLN A 180 7.08 14.11 0.91
C GLN A 180 6.91 13.34 2.21
N ASP A 181 7.32 13.95 3.32
CA ASP A 181 6.94 13.49 4.65
C ASP A 181 5.43 13.70 4.85
N ALA A 182 4.68 12.61 5.00
CA ALA A 182 3.22 12.63 5.14
C ALA A 182 2.73 13.28 6.45
N LEU A 183 3.62 13.61 7.39
CA LEU A 183 3.28 14.41 8.58
C LEU A 183 3.34 15.91 8.31
N MET A 184 3.88 16.34 7.18
CA MET A 184 3.79 17.73 6.71
C MET A 184 2.43 17.98 6.04
N PRO A 185 2.03 19.27 5.84
CA PRO A 185 0.83 19.59 5.08
C PRO A 185 0.86 18.91 3.70
N TRP A 186 -0.19 18.17 3.36
CA TRP A 186 -0.24 17.45 2.09
C TRP A 186 -0.34 18.40 0.90
N MET A 187 0.37 18.06 -0.18
CA MET A 187 0.35 18.82 -1.44
C MET A 187 -0.85 18.45 -2.31
N CYS A 188 -1.57 17.38 -1.99
CA CYS A 188 -2.82 16.98 -2.64
C CYS A 188 -4.05 17.50 -1.88
N PRO A 189 -5.25 17.48 -2.51
CA PRO A 189 -6.51 17.84 -1.88
C PRO A 189 -6.90 16.85 -0.75
N ASN A 190 -7.91 17.22 0.02
CA ASN A 190 -8.51 16.32 1.02
C ASN A 190 -9.24 15.16 0.33
N ALA A 191 -9.08 13.96 0.89
CA ALA A 191 -9.53 12.72 0.31
C ALA A 191 -10.98 12.35 0.71
N ASP A 192 -11.70 11.69 -0.19
CA ASP A 192 -12.96 11.00 0.10
C ASP A 192 -12.71 9.70 0.85
N ALA A 193 -11.64 9.00 0.49
CA ALA A 193 -11.17 7.83 1.19
C ALA A 193 -9.64 7.85 1.37
N ILE A 194 -9.18 7.36 2.52
CA ILE A 194 -7.75 7.16 2.78
C ILE A 194 -7.53 5.68 3.10
N VAL A 195 -6.59 5.07 2.40
CA VAL A 195 -6.20 3.68 2.60
C VAL A 195 -4.70 3.61 2.81
N SER A 196 -4.23 2.90 3.84
CA SER A 196 -2.79 2.77 4.07
C SER A 196 -2.43 1.61 4.98
N ASP A 197 -1.29 0.98 4.73
CA ASP A 197 -0.61 0.10 5.68
C ASP A 197 0.42 0.91 6.47
N LEU A 198 0.03 1.42 7.63
CA LEU A 198 0.83 2.39 8.37
C LEU A 198 2.15 1.80 8.90
N PRO A 199 3.25 2.57 8.81
CA PRO A 199 4.56 2.12 9.25
C PRO A 199 4.59 1.89 10.76
N ILE A 200 5.29 0.82 11.17
CA ILE A 200 5.55 0.49 12.58
C ILE A 200 6.89 1.11 12.97
N GLY A 201 6.91 1.89 14.03
CA GLY A 201 8.13 2.50 14.53
C GLY A 201 7.93 3.90 15.06
N TYR A 202 9.06 4.54 15.32
CA TYR A 202 9.10 5.91 15.81
C TYR A 202 9.33 6.89 14.67
N TYR A 203 8.68 8.04 14.77
CA TYR A 203 8.95 9.15 13.86
C TYR A 203 10.28 9.82 14.25
N PRO A 204 11.20 10.04 13.29
CA PRO A 204 12.56 10.45 13.62
C PRO A 204 12.72 11.94 13.95
N ILE A 205 11.75 12.80 13.58
CA ILE A 205 11.86 14.26 13.71
C ILE A 205 10.96 14.75 14.85
N ASP A 206 11.47 14.69 16.10
CA ASP A 206 10.71 15.04 17.29
C ASP A 206 10.15 16.48 17.30
N GLU A 207 10.82 17.43 16.62
CA GLU A 207 10.31 18.80 16.49
C GLU A 207 9.00 18.86 15.71
N ASN A 208 8.88 18.13 14.61
CA ASN A 208 7.65 18.06 13.83
C ASN A 208 6.56 17.33 14.60
N ALA A 209 6.92 16.27 15.33
CA ALA A 209 5.99 15.50 16.16
C ALA A 209 5.24 16.35 17.19
N LYS A 210 5.87 17.39 17.74
CA LYS A 210 5.27 18.30 18.74
C LYS A 210 4.04 19.05 18.23
N ASN A 211 3.83 19.13 16.92
CA ASN A 211 2.66 19.77 16.30
C ASN A 211 1.39 18.89 16.37
N PHE A 212 1.51 17.66 16.89
CA PHE A 212 0.42 16.70 16.97
C PHE A 212 -0.06 16.49 18.41
N GLU A 213 -1.36 16.30 18.60
CA GLU A 213 -1.95 16.04 19.92
C GLU A 213 -1.45 14.71 20.50
N ASN A 214 -1.19 13.72 19.63
CA ASN A 214 -0.76 12.37 20.00
C ASN A 214 0.77 12.20 20.05
N HIS A 215 1.53 13.29 20.09
CA HIS A 215 2.97 13.19 20.28
C HIS A 215 3.34 12.63 21.65
N ALA A 216 4.45 11.94 21.73
CA ALA A 216 4.95 11.38 22.99
C ALA A 216 5.39 12.50 23.95
N LYS A 217 4.92 12.46 25.19
CA LYS A 217 5.34 13.41 26.24
C LYS A 217 6.81 13.24 26.66
N LYS A 218 7.38 12.05 26.41
CA LYS A 218 8.79 11.70 26.67
C LYS A 218 9.24 10.67 25.63
N GLY A 219 10.45 10.84 25.11
CA GLY A 219 11.01 9.98 24.06
C GLY A 219 10.42 10.28 22.70
N HIS A 220 10.55 9.34 21.77
CA HIS A 220 10.09 9.48 20.39
C HIS A 220 8.62 9.12 20.24
N SER A 221 7.94 9.81 19.35
CA SER A 221 6.54 9.57 19.02
C SER A 221 6.39 8.41 18.04
N PHE A 222 5.35 7.60 18.20
CA PHE A 222 5.04 6.56 17.22
C PHE A 222 4.51 7.18 15.91
N ALA A 223 5.13 6.84 14.78
CA ALA A 223 4.78 7.37 13.47
C ALA A 223 3.30 7.14 13.12
N HIS A 224 2.80 5.93 13.35
CA HIS A 224 1.40 5.58 13.05
C HIS A 224 0.36 6.39 13.83
N LEU A 225 0.65 6.82 15.06
CA LEU A 225 -0.28 7.67 15.84
C LEU A 225 -0.36 9.07 15.26
N LEU A 226 0.80 9.64 14.86
CA LEU A 226 0.86 10.95 14.21
C LEU A 226 0.22 10.91 12.83
N LEU A 227 0.45 9.84 12.05
CA LEU A 227 -0.15 9.65 10.74
C LEU A 227 -1.67 9.54 10.83
N ILE A 228 -2.24 8.81 11.80
CA ILE A 228 -3.70 8.76 11.97
C ILE A 228 -4.25 10.15 12.28
N GLU A 229 -3.56 10.97 13.09
CA GLU A 229 -3.97 12.35 13.33
C GLU A 229 -3.93 13.19 12.05
N GLN A 230 -2.88 13.02 11.22
CA GLN A 230 -2.78 13.70 9.94
C GLN A 230 -3.86 13.23 8.95
N ILE A 231 -4.16 11.93 8.92
CA ILE A 231 -5.25 11.36 8.13
C ILE A 231 -6.59 11.98 8.51
N VAL A 232 -6.89 12.10 9.81
CA VAL A 232 -8.14 12.74 10.27
C VAL A 232 -8.24 14.20 9.79
N LYS A 233 -7.12 14.94 9.72
CA LYS A 233 -7.10 16.34 9.24
C LYS A 233 -7.34 16.47 7.73
N ASN A 234 -6.91 15.47 6.94
CA ASN A 234 -6.97 15.50 5.48
C ASN A 234 -8.13 14.67 4.90
N LEU A 235 -8.96 14.06 5.74
CA LEU A 235 -10.15 13.35 5.32
C LEU A 235 -11.31 14.33 5.17
N LYS A 236 -12.00 14.32 4.02
CA LYS A 236 -13.21 15.13 3.81
C LYS A 236 -14.29 14.83 4.84
N SER A 237 -15.25 15.74 5.02
CA SER A 237 -16.47 15.45 5.78
C SER A 237 -17.17 14.23 5.19
N ASP A 238 -17.66 13.34 6.04
CA ASP A 238 -18.29 12.05 5.67
C ASP A 238 -17.31 11.02 5.03
N GLY A 239 -16.05 11.37 4.79
CA GLY A 239 -15.02 10.50 4.21
C GLY A 239 -14.61 9.36 5.13
N TYR A 240 -13.99 8.32 4.56
CA TYR A 240 -13.61 7.09 5.26
C TYR A 240 -12.10 6.86 5.26
N ALA A 241 -11.57 6.32 6.36
CA ALA A 241 -10.21 5.80 6.42
C ALA A 241 -10.22 4.29 6.67
N PHE A 242 -9.38 3.56 5.91
CA PHE A 242 -9.19 2.12 5.98
C PHE A 242 -7.71 1.85 6.23
N LEU A 243 -7.34 1.62 7.46
CA LEU A 243 -5.94 1.60 7.87
C LEU A 243 -5.53 0.23 8.40
N VAL A 244 -4.41 -0.28 7.93
CA VAL A 244 -3.73 -1.42 8.55
C VAL A 244 -2.78 -0.85 9.59
N VAL A 245 -3.00 -1.20 10.85
CA VAL A 245 -2.36 -0.57 12.00
C VAL A 245 -1.76 -1.60 12.95
N PRO A 246 -0.72 -1.27 13.72
CA PRO A 246 -0.23 -2.14 14.78
C PRO A 246 -1.34 -2.46 15.78
N LYS A 247 -1.48 -3.74 16.16
CA LYS A 247 -2.50 -4.18 17.13
C LYS A 247 -2.37 -3.46 18.48
N SER A 248 -1.18 -2.97 18.83
CA SER A 248 -0.91 -2.24 20.05
C SER A 248 -1.70 -0.93 20.21
N ILE A 249 -2.15 -0.30 19.12
CA ILE A 249 -2.96 0.92 19.21
C ILE A 249 -4.38 0.69 19.73
N LEU A 250 -4.84 -0.56 19.69
CA LEU A 250 -6.19 -0.96 20.12
C LEU A 250 -6.21 -1.50 21.56
N SER A 251 -5.05 -1.66 22.19
CA SER A 251 -4.94 -2.31 23.49
C SER A 251 -3.78 -1.75 24.34
N GLY A 252 -3.75 -2.15 25.60
CA GLY A 252 -2.72 -1.73 26.53
C GLY A 252 -2.74 -0.22 26.80
N LYS A 253 -1.60 0.32 27.22
CA LYS A 253 -1.48 1.75 27.59
C LYS A 253 -1.66 2.67 26.38
N ILE A 254 -1.09 2.28 25.22
CA ILE A 254 -1.20 3.09 23.99
C ILE A 254 -2.67 3.21 23.59
N GLY A 255 -3.39 2.11 23.54
CA GLY A 255 -4.81 2.11 23.20
C GLY A 255 -5.66 2.88 24.22
N ALA A 256 -5.37 2.77 25.51
CA ALA A 256 -6.08 3.50 26.57
C ALA A 256 -5.95 5.02 26.44
N ASP A 257 -4.81 5.51 25.96
CA ASP A 257 -4.59 6.95 25.76
C ASP A 257 -5.13 7.42 24.39
N PHE A 258 -4.93 6.63 23.33
CA PHE A 258 -5.22 7.02 21.95
C PHE A 258 -6.69 6.86 21.55
N MET A 259 -7.34 5.74 21.90
CA MET A 259 -8.71 5.44 21.45
C MET A 259 -9.75 6.47 21.93
N PRO A 260 -9.69 7.01 23.17
CA PRO A 260 -10.58 8.09 23.58
C PRO A 260 -10.40 9.39 22.78
N TRP A 261 -9.19 9.68 22.30
CA TRP A 261 -8.92 10.79 21.40
C TRP A 261 -9.56 10.54 20.03
N LEU A 262 -9.29 9.36 19.43
CA LEU A 262 -9.80 9.01 18.10
C LEU A 262 -11.34 9.04 18.04
N THR A 263 -12.01 8.43 19.00
CA THR A 263 -13.49 8.35 19.04
C THR A 263 -14.18 9.69 19.28
N LYS A 264 -13.46 10.72 19.72
CA LYS A 264 -13.96 12.11 19.76
C LYS A 264 -13.85 12.82 18.42
N LYS A 265 -12.92 12.40 17.57
CA LYS A 265 -12.62 13.05 16.29
C LYS A 265 -13.38 12.43 15.13
N VAL A 266 -13.70 11.14 15.22
CA VAL A 266 -14.32 10.36 14.13
C VAL A 266 -15.31 9.33 14.66
N TYR A 267 -16.15 8.79 13.78
CA TYR A 267 -17.00 7.64 14.06
C TYR A 267 -16.28 6.34 13.71
N LEU A 268 -15.96 5.54 14.70
CA LEU A 268 -15.38 4.21 14.48
C LEU A 268 -16.40 3.30 13.80
N LYS A 269 -16.00 2.59 12.73
CA LYS A 269 -16.87 1.71 11.94
C LYS A 269 -16.49 0.24 12.07
N ALA A 270 -15.19 -0.09 11.95
CA ALA A 270 -14.76 -1.48 12.07
C ALA A 270 -13.38 -1.60 12.72
N ILE A 271 -13.20 -2.70 13.45
CA ILE A 271 -11.90 -3.23 13.87
C ILE A 271 -11.88 -4.70 13.48
N VAL A 272 -10.95 -5.07 12.59
CA VAL A 272 -10.76 -6.44 12.13
C VAL A 272 -9.37 -6.90 12.56
N GLU A 273 -9.30 -7.81 13.53
CA GLU A 273 -8.02 -8.40 13.93
C GLU A 273 -7.56 -9.39 12.86
N LEU A 274 -6.33 -9.20 12.37
CA LEU A 274 -5.70 -10.10 11.41
C LEU A 274 -5.19 -11.37 12.10
N PRO A 275 -5.11 -12.51 11.36
CA PRO A 275 -4.63 -13.76 11.92
C PRO A 275 -3.21 -13.69 12.46
N ASP A 276 -2.97 -14.28 13.61
CA ASP A 276 -1.66 -14.25 14.28
C ASP A 276 -0.57 -14.97 13.46
N ASP A 277 -0.94 -15.96 12.64
CA ASP A 277 -0.04 -16.75 11.80
C ASP A 277 0.51 -16.01 10.56
N MET A 278 0.05 -14.80 10.31
CA MET A 278 0.59 -13.93 9.27
C MET A 278 1.86 -13.20 9.70
N PHE A 279 2.13 -13.12 10.99
CA PHE A 279 3.18 -12.30 11.54
C PHE A 279 4.27 -13.14 12.21
N ARG A 280 5.54 -12.81 11.95
CA ARG A 280 6.69 -13.53 12.51
C ARG A 280 6.78 -13.42 14.03
N ASN A 281 6.28 -12.32 14.59
CA ASN A 281 6.28 -12.10 16.04
C ASN A 281 5.05 -11.27 16.48
N LYS A 282 4.79 -11.24 17.79
CA LYS A 282 3.63 -10.55 18.37
C LYS A 282 3.68 -9.03 18.23
N PHE A 283 4.87 -8.45 18.11
CA PHE A 283 5.02 -6.99 18.01
C PHE A 283 4.62 -6.48 16.63
N ASN A 284 4.70 -7.34 15.61
CA ASN A 284 4.35 -7.01 14.24
C ASN A 284 2.88 -7.33 13.91
N GLN A 285 2.09 -7.82 14.88
CA GLN A 285 0.67 -8.08 14.67
C GLN A 285 -0.07 -6.80 14.30
N LYS A 286 -0.89 -6.89 13.25
CA LYS A 286 -1.68 -5.76 12.74
C LYS A 286 -3.18 -6.07 12.82
N SER A 287 -3.96 -5.01 12.75
CA SER A 287 -5.41 -5.02 12.63
C SER A 287 -5.82 -4.02 11.56
N ILE A 288 -7.01 -4.19 10.98
CA ILE A 288 -7.61 -3.17 10.13
C ILE A 288 -8.49 -2.30 11.01
N LEU A 289 -8.28 -1.01 10.94
CA LEU A 289 -9.06 0.03 11.63
C LEU A 289 -9.81 0.83 10.57
N VAL A 290 -11.13 0.91 10.70
CA VAL A 290 -11.97 1.72 9.80
C VAL A 290 -12.73 2.75 10.60
N PHE A 291 -12.67 4.00 10.15
CA PHE A 291 -13.45 5.10 10.72
C PHE A 291 -13.97 6.03 9.64
N GLN A 292 -15.01 6.80 9.99
CA GLN A 292 -15.62 7.82 9.15
C GLN A 292 -15.46 9.18 9.82
N ASN A 293 -15.02 10.18 9.05
CA ASN A 293 -14.96 11.55 9.54
C ASN A 293 -16.36 12.11 9.81
N HIS A 294 -16.46 13.05 10.72
CA HIS A 294 -17.71 13.75 10.98
C HIS A 294 -18.17 14.52 9.73
N GLY A 295 -19.48 14.57 9.52
CA GLY A 295 -20.11 15.26 8.40
C GLY A 295 -21.61 15.30 8.53
N SER A 296 -22.30 15.71 7.49
CA SER A 296 -23.76 15.82 7.51
C SER A 296 -24.48 14.48 7.42
N GLU A 297 -23.84 13.46 6.81
CA GLU A 297 -24.39 12.12 6.62
C GLU A 297 -23.81 11.11 7.62
N ALA A 298 -22.60 11.36 8.13
CA ALA A 298 -21.93 10.48 9.07
C ALA A 298 -22.67 10.41 10.40
N LYS A 299 -22.89 9.18 10.90
CA LYS A 299 -23.57 8.92 12.16
C LYS A 299 -22.82 7.87 12.98
N PRO A 300 -22.87 7.96 14.31
CA PRO A 300 -22.41 6.86 15.14
C PRO A 300 -23.24 5.61 14.83
N SER A 301 -22.58 4.47 14.76
CA SER A 301 -23.21 3.17 14.50
C SER A 301 -22.55 2.10 15.36
N GLU A 302 -23.14 0.92 15.39
CA GLU A 302 -22.48 -0.24 15.98
C GLU A 302 -21.17 -0.53 15.21
N VAL A 303 -20.08 -0.76 15.94
CA VAL A 303 -18.77 -1.04 15.37
C VAL A 303 -18.66 -2.53 15.03
N LEU A 304 -18.23 -2.86 13.81
CA LEU A 304 -17.90 -4.23 13.44
C LEU A 304 -16.62 -4.65 14.18
N LEU A 305 -16.75 -5.52 15.16
CA LEU A 305 -15.62 -6.12 15.87
C LEU A 305 -15.50 -7.58 15.48
N THR A 306 -14.42 -7.96 14.80
CA THR A 306 -14.21 -9.35 14.38
C THR A 306 -12.73 -9.71 14.35
N LYS A 307 -12.45 -11.01 14.48
CA LYS A 307 -11.12 -11.59 14.25
C LYS A 307 -11.21 -12.56 13.09
N LEU A 308 -10.22 -12.52 12.22
CA LEU A 308 -10.06 -13.47 11.12
C LEU A 308 -9.22 -14.66 11.60
N ASP A 309 -9.69 -15.87 11.35
CA ASP A 309 -9.00 -17.08 11.79
C ASP A 309 -7.79 -17.40 10.90
N SER A 310 -7.92 -17.21 9.59
CA SER A 310 -6.85 -17.43 8.62
C SER A 310 -7.19 -16.71 7.30
N LEU A 311 -6.20 -16.11 6.63
CA LEU A 311 -6.36 -15.57 5.28
C LEU A 311 -5.83 -16.51 4.18
N LYS A 312 -5.34 -17.70 4.58
CA LYS A 312 -4.91 -18.76 3.64
C LYS A 312 -6.07 -19.60 3.13
N LYS A 313 -7.24 -19.50 3.76
CA LYS A 313 -8.44 -20.29 3.46
C LYS A 313 -9.53 -19.39 2.89
N GLU A 314 -9.99 -19.65 1.69
CA GLU A 314 -11.11 -18.97 1.05
C GLU A 314 -12.36 -18.93 1.94
N GLN A 315 -12.61 -20.02 2.68
CA GLN A 315 -13.73 -20.12 3.62
C GLN A 315 -13.74 -18.99 4.67
N SER A 316 -12.59 -18.53 5.11
CA SER A 316 -12.50 -17.43 6.10
C SER A 316 -12.92 -16.10 5.51
N LEU A 317 -12.60 -15.83 4.24
CA LEU A 317 -13.06 -14.63 3.53
C LEU A 317 -14.58 -14.67 3.28
N ILE A 318 -15.11 -15.84 2.90
CA ILE A 318 -16.57 -16.04 2.75
C ILE A 318 -17.29 -15.76 4.08
N GLN A 319 -16.80 -16.31 5.19
CA GLN A 319 -17.39 -16.08 6.52
C GLN A 319 -17.28 -14.60 6.94
N PHE A 320 -16.17 -13.95 6.61
CA PHE A 320 -16.03 -12.53 6.86
C PHE A 320 -17.04 -11.72 6.05
N ASN A 321 -17.26 -12.05 4.77
CA ASN A 321 -18.24 -11.37 3.93
C ASN A 321 -19.66 -11.48 4.51
N VAL A 322 -20.06 -12.67 4.97
CA VAL A 322 -21.37 -12.88 5.62
C VAL A 322 -21.52 -11.98 6.86
N LYS A 323 -20.50 -11.94 7.74
CA LYS A 323 -20.52 -11.06 8.92
C LYS A 323 -20.58 -9.57 8.56
N LEU A 324 -19.87 -9.18 7.50
CA LEU A 324 -19.86 -7.82 6.99
C LEU A 324 -21.25 -7.43 6.47
N ASP A 325 -21.91 -8.31 5.72
CA ASP A 325 -23.26 -8.10 5.19
C ASP A 325 -24.31 -7.98 6.32
N GLU A 326 -24.25 -8.86 7.32
CA GLU A 326 -25.12 -8.82 8.49
C GLU A 326 -24.96 -7.51 9.27
N TRP A 327 -23.72 -7.11 9.52
CA TRP A 327 -23.41 -5.86 10.21
C TRP A 327 -23.87 -4.64 9.40
N TYR A 328 -23.60 -4.60 8.10
CA TYR A 328 -23.98 -3.49 7.24
C TYR A 328 -25.50 -3.32 7.16
N THR A 329 -26.24 -4.43 7.06
CA THR A 329 -27.70 -4.43 7.09
C THR A 329 -28.21 -3.83 8.41
N LYS A 330 -27.62 -4.22 9.54
CA LYS A 330 -28.03 -3.75 10.87
C LYS A 330 -27.80 -2.26 11.10
N ILE A 331 -26.75 -1.67 10.54
CA ILE A 331 -26.46 -0.24 10.72
C ILE A 331 -27.23 0.68 9.76
N ASN A 332 -27.86 0.14 8.72
CA ASN A 332 -28.65 0.89 7.74
C ASN A 332 -30.16 0.70 7.89
N HIS A 333 -30.59 -0.10 8.85
CA HIS A 333 -31.98 -0.24 9.29
C HIS A 333 -32.18 0.33 10.70
#